data_e1d4f47363b730ba2ada46c5385fad5c
#
_entry.id   e1d4f47363b730ba2ada46c5385fad5c
#
_cell.length_a   1.000
_cell.length_b   1.000
_cell.length_c   1.000
_cell.angle_alpha   90.00
_cell.angle_beta   90.00
_cell.angle_gamma   90.00
#
_symmetry.space_group_name_H-M   'P 1'
#
loop_
_entity.id
_entity.type
_entity.pdbx_description
1 polymer ?
#
loop_
_entity_poly.entity_id
_entity_poly.type
_entity_poly.pdbx_seq_one_letter_code
_entity_poly.pdbx_strand_id
1 'polypeptide(L)'
;VVQYNPEADDIELLRRAGDGDSAAFHALVDRHAQRLYRLAVSLIGNAADAQDVLQETFIGAFRGLRSFEGRASVKTWLTRILVMQAGQWRRSRRRRKFEPMGDSMAASGPSAEAGLDVRAAIAQLSPEHREVVVLREFERMSYEEIAEALDVPRGTVESRLHRARSELREKLKAYLP
;
A
#
# COMPACT_ATOMS: atom_id res chain seq x y z
N VAL A 1 1.86 -8.99 -34.50
CA VAL A 1 1.95 -7.96 -33.46
C VAL A 1 2.01 -8.68 -32.14
N VAL A 2 3.20 -8.73 -31.49
CA VAL A 2 3.37 -9.32 -30.15
C VAL A 2 2.64 -8.38 -29.18
N GLN A 3 1.61 -8.89 -28.55
CA GLN A 3 0.81 -8.12 -27.59
C GLN A 3 1.69 -7.89 -26.35
N TYR A 4 1.99 -6.63 -26.03
CA TYR A 4 2.75 -6.27 -24.83
C TYR A 4 2.00 -6.74 -23.57
N ASN A 5 2.63 -7.65 -22.83
CA ASN A 5 2.09 -8.15 -21.57
C ASN A 5 3.01 -7.69 -20.42
N PRO A 6 2.65 -6.62 -19.69
CA PRO A 6 3.49 -6.06 -18.64
C PRO A 6 3.75 -7.03 -17.49
N GLU A 7 2.85 -7.97 -17.23
CA GLU A 7 3.01 -8.95 -16.16
C GLU A 7 4.02 -10.05 -16.51
N ALA A 8 4.02 -10.52 -17.77
CA ALA A 8 5.04 -11.47 -18.25
C ALA A 8 6.44 -10.83 -18.23
N ASP A 9 6.52 -9.54 -18.57
CA ASP A 9 7.78 -8.78 -18.48
C ASP A 9 8.24 -8.62 -17.02
N ASP A 10 7.35 -8.38 -16.08
CA ASP A 10 7.70 -8.26 -14.66
C ASP A 10 8.23 -9.58 -14.07
N ILE A 11 7.64 -10.71 -14.44
CA ILE A 11 8.10 -12.04 -14.03
C ILE A 11 9.51 -12.31 -14.58
N GLU A 12 9.77 -11.97 -15.84
CA GLU A 12 11.09 -12.16 -16.44
C GLU A 12 12.13 -11.23 -15.81
N LEU A 13 11.80 -9.97 -15.54
CA LEU A 13 12.68 -9.04 -14.83
C LEU A 13 13.00 -9.55 -13.43
N LEU A 14 12.00 -10.09 -12.72
CA LEU A 14 12.19 -10.62 -11.38
C LEU A 14 13.07 -11.86 -11.37
N ARG A 15 12.89 -12.76 -12.35
CA ARG A 15 13.75 -13.94 -12.53
C ARG A 15 15.22 -13.53 -12.78
N ARG A 16 15.45 -12.62 -13.74
CA ARG A 16 16.79 -12.10 -14.04
C ARG A 16 17.43 -11.42 -12.83
N ALA A 17 16.66 -10.62 -12.09
CA ALA A 17 17.13 -10.00 -10.86
C ALA A 17 17.54 -11.04 -9.80
N GLY A 18 16.79 -12.14 -9.68
CA GLY A 18 17.11 -13.28 -8.82
C GLY A 18 18.39 -14.00 -9.21
N ASP A 19 18.73 -14.00 -10.50
CA ASP A 19 19.98 -14.54 -11.06
C ASP A 19 21.18 -13.57 -10.94
N GLY A 20 20.95 -12.36 -10.36
CA GLY A 20 22.01 -11.37 -10.11
C GLY A 20 22.07 -10.22 -11.10
N ASP A 21 21.12 -10.11 -12.04
CA ASP A 21 21.03 -8.98 -12.96
C ASP A 21 20.45 -7.74 -12.23
N SER A 22 21.34 -6.87 -11.77
CA SER A 22 20.95 -5.63 -11.07
C SER A 22 20.15 -4.67 -11.95
N ALA A 23 20.40 -4.65 -13.28
CA ALA A 23 19.65 -3.79 -14.20
C ALA A 23 18.18 -4.23 -14.30
N ALA A 24 17.91 -5.53 -14.25
CA ALA A 24 16.56 -6.06 -14.21
C ALA A 24 15.82 -5.64 -12.94
N PHE A 25 16.49 -5.62 -11.78
CA PHE A 25 15.88 -5.12 -10.55
C PHE A 25 15.61 -3.62 -10.62
N HIS A 26 16.52 -2.80 -11.12
CA HIS A 26 16.29 -1.37 -11.33
C HIS A 26 15.08 -1.12 -12.25
N ALA A 27 14.94 -1.89 -13.32
CA ALA A 27 13.76 -1.76 -14.20
C ALA A 27 12.44 -2.06 -13.47
N LEU A 28 12.41 -3.05 -12.56
CA LEU A 28 11.26 -3.31 -11.69
C LEU A 28 10.98 -2.13 -10.75
N VAL A 29 12.03 -1.58 -10.13
CA VAL A 29 11.91 -0.40 -9.24
C VAL A 29 11.30 0.75 -10.02
N ASP A 30 11.85 1.12 -11.17
CA ASP A 30 11.39 2.24 -11.99
C ASP A 30 9.91 2.07 -12.40
N ARG A 31 9.51 0.86 -12.77
CA ARG A 31 8.15 0.54 -13.18
C ARG A 31 7.13 0.65 -12.05
N HIS A 32 7.50 0.27 -10.84
CA HIS A 32 6.56 0.16 -9.72
C HIS A 32 6.67 1.28 -8.68
N ALA A 33 7.78 2.05 -8.63
CA ALA A 33 8.07 3.02 -7.59
C ALA A 33 6.96 4.06 -7.41
N GLN A 34 6.51 4.68 -8.50
CA GLN A 34 5.50 5.73 -8.43
C GLN A 34 4.15 5.22 -7.89
N ARG A 35 3.73 4.02 -8.31
CA ARG A 35 2.51 3.39 -7.83
C ARG A 35 2.61 3.04 -6.34
N LEU A 36 3.70 2.38 -5.96
CA LEU A 36 3.95 1.99 -4.57
C LEU A 36 4.10 3.20 -3.66
N TYR A 37 4.74 4.28 -4.12
CA TYR A 37 4.83 5.52 -3.36
C TYR A 37 3.45 6.13 -3.07
N ARG A 38 2.57 6.21 -4.09
CA ARG A 38 1.19 6.69 -3.89
C ARG A 38 0.42 5.82 -2.90
N LEU A 39 0.59 4.52 -2.98
CA LEU A 39 0.00 3.58 -2.03
C LEU A 39 0.55 3.81 -0.62
N ALA A 40 1.87 3.94 -0.46
CA ALA A 40 2.50 4.23 0.82
C ALA A 40 1.97 5.54 1.43
N VAL A 41 1.89 6.62 0.64
CA VAL A 41 1.30 7.91 1.11
C VAL A 41 -0.15 7.72 1.57
N SER A 42 -0.95 6.96 0.84
CA SER A 42 -2.34 6.69 1.21
C SER A 42 -2.47 5.91 2.53
N LEU A 43 -1.53 5.00 2.83
CA LEU A 43 -1.54 4.18 4.05
C LEU A 43 -0.93 4.89 5.26
N ILE A 44 0.11 5.71 5.05
CA ILE A 44 0.92 6.36 6.09
C ILE A 44 0.40 7.77 6.40
N GLY A 45 -0.06 8.51 5.37
CA GLY A 45 -0.56 9.88 5.50
C GLY A 45 0.53 10.96 5.55
N ASN A 46 1.82 10.59 5.48
CA ASN A 46 2.96 11.50 5.50
C ASN A 46 3.95 11.11 4.39
N ALA A 47 4.37 12.08 3.59
CA ALA A 47 5.22 11.85 2.41
C ALA A 47 6.63 11.37 2.76
N ALA A 48 7.25 11.92 3.80
CA ALA A 48 8.60 11.54 4.22
C ALA A 48 8.61 10.10 4.77
N ASP A 49 7.70 9.80 5.70
CA ASP A 49 7.56 8.44 6.25
C ASP A 49 7.17 7.40 5.17
N ALA A 50 6.37 7.82 4.17
CA ALA A 50 6.01 6.96 3.03
C ALA A 50 7.21 6.63 2.15
N GLN A 51 8.18 7.55 2.03
CA GLN A 51 9.42 7.32 1.30
C GLN A 51 10.29 6.27 1.99
N ASP A 52 10.38 6.32 3.32
CA ASP A 52 11.11 5.32 4.12
C ASP A 52 10.46 3.93 3.96
N VAL A 53 9.12 3.86 4.06
CA VAL A 53 8.37 2.62 3.85
C VAL A 53 8.57 2.07 2.43
N LEU A 54 8.60 2.93 1.42
CA LEU A 54 8.88 2.53 0.04
C LEU A 54 10.29 1.94 -0.11
N GLN A 55 11.29 2.59 0.47
CA GLN A 55 12.67 2.10 0.46
C GLN A 55 12.78 0.72 1.12
N GLU A 56 12.21 0.54 2.31
CA GLU A 56 12.17 -0.75 3.01
C GLU A 56 11.41 -1.82 2.19
N THR A 57 10.39 -1.41 1.43
CA THR A 57 9.66 -2.30 0.53
C THR A 57 10.58 -2.86 -0.56
N PHE A 58 11.37 -2.02 -1.22
CA PHE A 58 12.29 -2.50 -2.25
C PHE A 58 13.47 -3.29 -1.68
N ILE A 59 13.97 -2.93 -0.50
CA ILE A 59 14.96 -3.75 0.23
C ILE A 59 14.38 -5.13 0.55
N GLY A 60 13.15 -5.19 1.04
CA GLY A 60 12.43 -6.44 1.30
C GLY A 60 12.20 -7.26 0.04
N ALA A 61 11.81 -6.60 -1.05
CA ALA A 61 11.65 -7.24 -2.36
C ALA A 61 12.97 -7.81 -2.88
N PHE A 62 14.06 -7.05 -2.81
CA PHE A 62 15.39 -7.53 -3.21
C PHE A 62 15.83 -8.77 -2.43
N ARG A 63 15.63 -8.77 -1.12
CA ARG A 63 15.93 -9.94 -0.27
C ARG A 63 15.04 -11.14 -0.58
N GLY A 64 13.81 -10.88 -1.00
CA GLY A 64 12.79 -11.88 -1.31
C GLY A 64 12.77 -12.40 -2.75
N LEU A 65 13.65 -11.91 -3.66
CA LEU A 65 13.62 -12.26 -5.09
C LEU A 65 13.57 -13.77 -5.34
N ARG A 66 14.42 -14.52 -4.62
CA ARG A 66 14.53 -15.99 -4.77
C ARG A 66 13.36 -16.76 -4.14
N SER A 67 12.58 -16.13 -3.30
CA SER A 67 11.41 -16.75 -2.65
C SER A 67 10.09 -16.48 -3.37
N PHE A 68 10.14 -15.74 -4.48
CA PHE A 68 8.95 -15.50 -5.28
C PHE A 68 8.58 -16.77 -6.07
N GLU A 69 7.44 -17.36 -5.73
CA GLU A 69 6.98 -18.64 -6.31
C GLU A 69 6.01 -18.45 -7.49
N GLY A 70 5.72 -17.22 -7.90
CA GLY A 70 4.80 -16.95 -9.02
C GLY A 70 3.32 -17.24 -8.73
N ARG A 71 2.93 -17.44 -7.46
CA ARG A 71 1.53 -17.71 -7.08
C ARG A 71 0.63 -16.49 -7.20
N ALA A 72 1.20 -15.31 -7.18
CA ALA A 72 0.52 -14.03 -7.36
C ALA A 72 1.28 -13.18 -8.40
N SER A 73 0.64 -12.12 -8.90
CA SER A 73 1.34 -11.17 -9.77
C SER A 73 2.48 -10.46 -9.02
N VAL A 74 3.50 -10.00 -9.74
CA VAL A 74 4.59 -9.21 -9.16
C VAL A 74 4.04 -7.94 -8.50
N LYS A 75 3.02 -7.35 -9.10
CA LYS A 75 2.28 -6.21 -8.53
C LYS A 75 1.71 -6.55 -7.15
N THR A 76 0.98 -7.65 -7.02
CA THR A 76 0.37 -8.12 -5.76
C THR A 76 1.44 -8.44 -4.73
N TRP A 77 2.51 -9.12 -5.13
CA TRP A 77 3.63 -9.45 -4.26
C TRP A 77 4.33 -8.20 -3.68
N LEU A 78 4.65 -7.21 -4.52
CA LEU A 78 5.23 -5.93 -4.06
C LEU A 78 4.27 -5.17 -3.14
N THR A 79 2.96 -5.18 -3.45
CA THR A 79 1.94 -4.55 -2.60
C THR A 79 1.89 -5.20 -1.22
N ARG A 80 1.98 -6.52 -1.14
CA ARG A 80 2.03 -7.28 0.12
C ARG A 80 3.23 -6.89 0.97
N ILE A 81 4.43 -6.79 0.35
CA ILE A 81 5.64 -6.33 1.06
C ILE A 81 5.42 -4.92 1.61
N LEU A 82 4.88 -3.99 0.79
CA LEU A 82 4.63 -2.61 1.22
C LEU A 82 3.65 -2.54 2.40
N VAL A 83 2.56 -3.28 2.36
CA VAL A 83 1.57 -3.32 3.44
C VAL A 83 2.20 -3.85 4.73
N MET A 84 3.03 -4.88 4.64
CA MET A 84 3.77 -5.41 5.78
C MET A 84 4.73 -4.35 6.37
N GLN A 85 5.48 -3.64 5.55
CA GLN A 85 6.39 -2.55 5.98
C GLN A 85 5.61 -1.39 6.61
N ALA A 86 4.47 -0.98 6.03
CA ALA A 86 3.60 0.03 6.60
C ALA A 86 3.07 -0.39 7.99
N GLY A 87 2.71 -1.65 8.15
CA GLY A 87 2.32 -2.22 9.45
C GLY A 87 3.45 -2.18 10.48
N GLN A 88 4.68 -2.52 10.09
CA GLN A 88 5.86 -2.46 10.96
C GLN A 88 6.17 -1.01 11.36
N TRP A 89 6.14 -0.08 10.42
CA TRP A 89 6.35 1.35 10.68
C TRP A 89 5.34 1.88 11.70
N ARG A 90 4.02 1.55 11.57
CA ARG A 90 3.00 1.97 12.54
C ARG A 90 3.26 1.41 13.94
N ARG A 91 3.66 0.13 14.04
CA ARG A 91 4.00 -0.49 15.34
C ARG A 91 5.19 0.19 15.99
N SER A 92 6.24 0.51 15.22
CA SER A 92 7.43 1.18 15.74
C SER A 92 7.13 2.60 16.22
N ARG A 93 6.26 3.33 15.47
CA ARG A 93 5.84 4.69 15.84
C ARG A 93 4.95 4.71 17.09
N ARG A 94 4.08 3.71 17.26
CA ARG A 94 3.31 3.56 18.51
C ARG A 94 4.22 3.35 19.71
N ARG A 95 5.24 2.52 19.62
CA ARG A 95 6.22 2.32 20.70
C ARG A 95 6.95 3.62 21.04
N ARG A 96 7.41 4.37 20.06
CA ARG A 96 8.10 5.66 20.27
C ARG A 96 7.21 6.74 20.89
N LYS A 97 5.89 6.72 20.65
CA LYS A 97 4.95 7.64 21.31
C LYS A 97 4.70 7.33 22.80
N PHE A 98 5.03 6.12 23.26
CA PHE A 98 4.99 5.77 24.69
C PHE A 98 6.27 6.14 25.44
N GLU A 99 7.36 6.50 24.74
CA GLU A 99 8.52 7.17 25.33
C GLU A 99 8.24 8.69 25.33
N PRO A 100 8.33 9.39 26.49
CA PRO A 100 7.96 10.80 26.56
C PRO A 100 9.00 11.67 25.90
N MET A 101 8.88 11.93 24.62
CA MET A 101 9.56 13.03 23.92
C MET A 101 8.79 13.46 22.65
N GLY A 102 8.33 14.71 22.67
CA GLY A 102 8.17 15.59 21.52
C GLY A 102 7.01 15.31 20.57
N ASP A 103 5.99 16.14 20.67
CA ASP A 103 4.92 16.31 19.69
C ASP A 103 5.47 16.51 18.28
N SER A 104 5.18 15.57 17.38
CA SER A 104 5.20 15.83 15.95
C SER A 104 3.74 15.84 15.47
N MET A 105 3.20 17.02 15.36
CA MET A 105 1.88 17.29 14.81
C MET A 105 1.80 16.84 13.35
N ALA A 106 0.77 16.09 13.04
CA ALA A 106 0.34 15.84 11.67
C ALA A 106 -0.05 17.18 11.03
N ALA A 107 0.70 17.61 10.03
CA ALA A 107 0.35 18.77 9.23
C ALA A 107 -0.79 18.38 8.28
N SER A 108 -2.01 18.75 8.66
CA SER A 108 -3.14 18.80 7.76
C SER A 108 -3.21 20.20 7.16
N GLY A 109 -2.77 20.34 5.91
CA GLY A 109 -3.07 21.57 5.17
C GLY A 109 -4.45 21.44 4.51
N PRO A 110 -5.33 22.44 4.63
CA PRO A 110 -6.60 22.43 3.90
C PRO A 110 -6.38 22.94 2.49
N SER A 111 -6.86 22.22 1.50
CA SER A 111 -7.05 22.74 0.15
C SER A 111 -8.30 22.11 -0.46
N ALA A 112 -9.14 23.00 -0.96
CA ALA A 112 -10.48 22.74 -1.43
C ALA A 112 -10.49 22.06 -2.81
N GLU A 113 -11.22 20.93 -2.87
CA GLU A 113 -11.92 20.39 -4.03
C GLU A 113 -12.45 19.00 -3.63
N ALA A 114 -13.59 18.56 -4.13
CA ALA A 114 -14.28 17.32 -3.72
C ALA A 114 -13.38 16.06 -3.67
N GLY A 115 -12.31 16.01 -4.49
CA GLY A 115 -11.31 14.94 -4.44
C GLY A 115 -10.39 14.97 -3.21
N LEU A 116 -10.25 16.12 -2.55
CA LEU A 116 -9.46 16.29 -1.32
C LEU A 116 -10.27 15.84 -0.11
N ASP A 117 -11.56 16.03 -0.13
CA ASP A 117 -12.45 15.62 0.95
C ASP A 117 -12.53 14.10 1.08
N VAL A 118 -12.55 13.36 -0.04
CA VAL A 118 -12.50 11.90 -0.04
C VAL A 118 -11.17 11.39 0.53
N ARG A 119 -10.04 11.99 0.15
CA ARG A 119 -8.73 11.62 0.72
C ARG A 119 -8.64 11.92 2.21
N ALA A 120 -9.16 13.08 2.63
CA ALA A 120 -9.22 13.46 4.03
C ALA A 120 -10.12 12.50 4.83
N ALA A 121 -11.27 12.11 4.26
CA ALA A 121 -12.17 11.13 4.88
C ALA A 121 -11.49 9.75 5.03
N ILE A 122 -10.77 9.28 4.00
CA ILE A 122 -10.00 8.04 4.05
C ILE A 122 -8.89 8.12 5.10
N ALA A 123 -8.20 9.26 5.20
CA ALA A 123 -7.14 9.47 6.19
C ALA A 123 -7.64 9.42 7.64
N GLN A 124 -8.93 9.67 7.87
CA GLN A 124 -9.58 9.59 9.18
C GLN A 124 -10.08 8.19 9.55
N LEU A 125 -10.08 7.24 8.61
CA LEU A 125 -10.42 5.85 8.93
C LEU A 125 -9.39 5.23 9.87
N SER A 126 -9.80 4.22 10.62
CA SER A 126 -8.84 3.36 11.34
C SER A 126 -7.83 2.76 10.34
N PRO A 127 -6.61 2.44 10.77
CA PRO A 127 -5.62 1.84 9.88
C PRO A 127 -6.14 0.60 9.15
N GLU A 128 -6.87 -0.28 9.85
CA GLU A 128 -7.42 -1.51 9.29
C GLU A 128 -8.51 -1.26 8.24
N HIS A 129 -9.36 -0.25 8.46
CA HIS A 129 -10.39 0.16 7.51
C HIS A 129 -9.78 0.86 6.30
N ARG A 130 -8.77 1.72 6.52
CA ARG A 130 -8.05 2.41 5.45
C ARG A 130 -7.34 1.42 4.52
N GLU A 131 -6.65 0.42 5.07
CA GLU A 131 -5.96 -0.61 4.29
C GLU A 131 -6.88 -1.30 3.30
N VAL A 132 -8.00 -1.84 3.77
CA VAL A 132 -8.93 -2.57 2.89
C VAL A 132 -9.56 -1.69 1.83
N VAL A 133 -9.89 -0.42 2.16
CA VAL A 133 -10.43 0.55 1.18
C VAL A 133 -9.38 0.90 0.13
N VAL A 134 -8.16 1.22 0.55
CA VAL A 134 -7.10 1.61 -0.37
C VAL A 134 -6.75 0.45 -1.31
N LEU A 135 -6.61 -0.76 -0.79
CA LEU A 135 -6.31 -1.94 -1.61
C LEU A 135 -7.46 -2.29 -2.56
N ARG A 136 -8.71 -2.12 -2.15
CA ARG A 136 -9.87 -2.41 -2.99
C ARG A 136 -10.12 -1.36 -4.05
N GLU A 137 -10.19 -0.08 -3.66
CA GLU A 137 -10.67 0.98 -4.56
C GLU A 137 -9.54 1.56 -5.43
N PHE A 138 -8.30 1.63 -4.91
CA PHE A 138 -7.17 2.21 -5.66
C PHE A 138 -6.29 1.15 -6.32
N GLU A 139 -6.04 0.02 -5.65
CA GLU A 139 -5.24 -1.07 -6.22
C GLU A 139 -6.08 -2.10 -6.98
N ARG A 140 -7.43 -2.05 -6.85
CA ARG A 140 -8.39 -2.93 -7.51
C ARG A 140 -8.18 -4.42 -7.20
N MET A 141 -7.66 -4.72 -6.03
CA MET A 141 -7.43 -6.08 -5.58
C MET A 141 -8.75 -6.80 -5.30
N SER A 142 -8.80 -8.11 -5.55
CA SER A 142 -9.89 -8.98 -5.12
C SER A 142 -9.89 -9.13 -3.59
N TYR A 143 -10.95 -9.64 -3.01
CA TYR A 143 -11.02 -9.89 -1.56
C TYR A 143 -10.01 -10.95 -1.12
N GLU A 144 -9.75 -11.92 -1.99
CA GLU A 144 -8.76 -12.97 -1.81
C GLU A 144 -7.33 -12.39 -1.77
N GLU A 145 -6.99 -11.54 -2.74
CA GLU A 145 -5.69 -10.87 -2.78
C GLU A 145 -5.47 -9.94 -1.58
N ILE A 146 -6.53 -9.23 -1.14
CA ILE A 146 -6.46 -8.38 0.06
C ILE A 146 -6.28 -9.24 1.31
N ALA A 147 -7.00 -10.35 1.43
CA ALA A 147 -6.90 -11.28 2.54
C ALA A 147 -5.48 -11.84 2.65
N GLU A 148 -4.89 -12.23 1.53
CA GLU A 148 -3.51 -12.68 1.45
C GLU A 148 -2.51 -11.57 1.79
N ALA A 149 -2.69 -10.36 1.24
CA ALA A 149 -1.79 -9.22 1.48
C ALA A 149 -1.77 -8.75 2.94
N LEU A 150 -2.91 -8.84 3.63
CA LEU A 150 -3.07 -8.41 5.03
C LEU A 150 -2.87 -9.55 6.03
N ASP A 151 -2.72 -10.80 5.56
CA ASP A 151 -2.68 -12.01 6.38
C ASP A 151 -3.88 -12.11 7.33
N VAL A 152 -5.10 -11.98 6.76
CA VAL A 152 -6.37 -12.08 7.49
C VAL A 152 -7.37 -12.93 6.72
N PRO A 153 -8.37 -13.55 7.38
CA PRO A 153 -9.43 -14.26 6.70
C PRO A 153 -10.23 -13.34 5.75
N ARG A 154 -10.69 -13.88 4.61
CA ARG A 154 -11.53 -13.15 3.65
C ARG A 154 -12.76 -12.49 4.29
N GLY A 155 -13.45 -13.18 5.21
CA GLY A 155 -14.59 -12.61 5.96
C GLY A 155 -14.22 -11.38 6.79
N THR A 156 -12.94 -11.28 7.24
CA THR A 156 -12.42 -10.09 7.91
C THR A 156 -12.29 -8.93 6.92
N VAL A 157 -11.85 -9.18 5.70
CA VAL A 157 -11.79 -8.15 4.64
C VAL A 157 -13.19 -7.63 4.32
N GLU A 158 -14.16 -8.52 4.14
CA GLU A 158 -15.56 -8.17 3.86
C GLU A 158 -16.15 -7.31 4.97
N SER A 159 -15.99 -7.71 6.23
CA SER A 159 -16.51 -6.96 7.38
C SER A 159 -15.83 -5.60 7.55
N ARG A 160 -14.51 -5.52 7.36
CA ARG A 160 -13.77 -4.25 7.40
C ARG A 160 -14.19 -3.31 6.27
N LEU A 161 -14.35 -3.80 5.04
CA LEU A 161 -14.84 -3.01 3.90
C LEU A 161 -16.25 -2.48 4.15
N HIS A 162 -17.13 -3.32 4.67
CA HIS A 162 -18.50 -2.90 5.00
C HIS A 162 -18.51 -1.74 6.00
N ARG A 163 -17.77 -1.88 7.11
CA ARG A 163 -17.67 -0.84 8.15
C ARG A 163 -17.00 0.42 7.62
N ALA A 164 -15.89 0.27 6.87
CA ALA A 164 -15.18 1.40 6.29
C ALA A 164 -16.06 2.21 5.33
N ARG A 165 -16.84 1.54 4.48
CA ARG A 165 -17.78 2.19 3.56
C ARG A 165 -18.92 2.91 4.31
N SER A 166 -19.37 2.35 5.42
CA SER A 166 -20.36 2.99 6.29
C SER A 166 -19.81 4.27 6.92
N GLU A 167 -18.59 4.20 7.49
CA GLU A 167 -17.90 5.38 8.04
C GLU A 167 -17.66 6.47 6.99
N LEU A 168 -17.23 6.09 5.78
CA LEU A 168 -17.02 7.03 4.68
C LEU A 168 -18.33 7.69 4.23
N ARG A 169 -19.43 6.94 4.16
CA ARG A 169 -20.74 7.49 3.81
C ARG A 169 -21.17 8.56 4.80
N GLU A 170 -21.01 8.33 6.09
CA GLU A 170 -21.33 9.33 7.11
C GLU A 170 -20.44 10.57 7.01
N LYS A 171 -19.13 10.38 6.82
CA LYS A 171 -18.16 11.49 6.66
C LYS A 171 -18.40 12.33 5.40
N LEU A 172 -18.87 11.70 4.34
CA LEU A 172 -19.10 12.32 3.04
C LEU A 172 -20.56 12.72 2.81
N LYS A 173 -21.42 12.59 3.82
CA LYS A 173 -22.86 12.84 3.71
C LYS A 173 -23.19 14.25 3.22
N ALA A 174 -22.38 15.25 3.56
CA ALA A 174 -22.53 16.62 3.09
C ALA A 174 -22.26 16.80 1.59
N TYR A 175 -21.64 15.83 0.93
CA TYR A 175 -21.25 15.83 -0.48
C TYR A 175 -22.07 14.86 -1.33
N LEU A 176 -22.97 14.09 -0.70
CA LEU A 176 -23.87 13.18 -1.41
C LEU A 176 -25.19 13.91 -1.69
N PRO A 177 -25.75 13.82 -2.90
CA PRO A 177 -27.03 14.43 -3.25
C PRO A 177 -28.18 13.82 -2.47
#